data_25b0473df9e955c18990bf562c184f76
#
_entry.id   25b0473df9e955c18990bf562c184f76
#
_cell.length_a   1.000
_cell.length_b   1.000
_cell.length_c   1.000
_cell.angle_alpha   90.00
_cell.angle_beta   90.00
_cell.angle_gamma   90.00
#
_symmetry.space_group_name_H-M   'P 1'
#
loop_
_entity.id
_entity.type
_entity.pdbx_description
1 polymer ?
#
loop_
_entity_poly.entity_id
_entity_poly.type
_entity_poly.pdbx_seq_one_letter_code
_entity_poly.pdbx_strand_id
1 'polypeptide(L)'
;MTTIAPTGSISLIAGCSPGIEPLYGVHEVRRIMDGIVLTSLHRAFVRRRRALDLDSLRSNLTAHPSIQHVTHIPEELRRLFVTAHDVSPEHHVRMQAVFQRYSDSGVSKTINLPATATKAEVAAAFLLAYQLGCKGLTVFRTGSRERQIFSCSPSHPC
;
A
#
# COMPACT_ATOMS: atom_id res chain seq x y z
N MET A 1 26.57 -8.95 -2.65
CA MET A 1 25.67 -8.03 -3.38
C MET A 1 24.27 -8.20 -2.83
N THR A 2 23.66 -7.11 -2.35
CA THR A 2 22.34 -7.10 -1.67
C THR A 2 21.33 -6.30 -2.47
N THR A 3 20.04 -6.66 -2.35
CA THR A 3 18.91 -5.98 -2.97
C THR A 3 17.66 -6.14 -2.11
N ILE A 4 16.69 -5.27 -2.26
CA ILE A 4 15.35 -5.48 -1.72
C ILE A 4 14.39 -5.74 -2.88
N ALA A 5 13.93 -6.99 -2.98
CA ALA A 5 13.01 -7.44 -4.00
C ALA A 5 11.54 -7.08 -3.66
N PRO A 6 10.61 -7.04 -4.63
CA PRO A 6 9.21 -6.74 -4.40
C PRO A 6 8.48 -7.70 -3.45
N THR A 7 8.80 -8.98 -3.50
CA THR A 7 8.27 -10.07 -2.66
C THR A 7 6.73 -10.16 -2.59
N GLY A 8 6.02 -9.68 -3.60
CA GLY A 8 4.55 -9.55 -3.60
C GLY A 8 3.83 -10.88 -3.35
N SER A 9 4.14 -11.93 -4.11
CA SER A 9 3.47 -13.23 -3.99
C SER A 9 3.86 -13.99 -2.72
N ILE A 10 5.13 -13.99 -2.35
CA ILE A 10 5.60 -14.72 -1.17
C ILE A 10 5.14 -14.07 0.14
N SER A 11 4.96 -12.74 0.16
CA SER A 11 4.39 -12.04 1.32
C SER A 11 2.96 -12.47 1.61
N LEU A 12 2.18 -12.79 0.58
CA LEU A 12 0.82 -13.31 0.72
C LEU A 12 0.79 -14.68 1.37
N ILE A 13 1.71 -15.56 0.98
CA ILE A 13 1.86 -16.89 1.57
C ILE A 13 2.27 -16.76 3.03
N ALA A 14 3.22 -15.87 3.32
CA ALA A 14 3.71 -15.60 4.67
C ALA A 14 2.70 -14.82 5.55
N GLY A 15 1.72 -14.13 4.95
CA GLY A 15 0.74 -13.32 5.66
C GLY A 15 1.32 -12.05 6.29
N CYS A 16 2.29 -11.44 5.62
CA CYS A 16 2.95 -10.19 6.02
C CYS A 16 2.99 -9.17 4.88
N SER A 17 3.43 -7.94 5.15
CA SER A 17 3.68 -6.94 4.12
C SER A 17 4.92 -7.29 3.29
N PRO A 18 4.94 -6.92 1.98
CA PRO A 18 6.04 -7.26 1.08
C PRO A 18 7.22 -6.28 1.24
N GLY A 19 8.42 -6.83 1.40
CA GLY A 19 9.65 -6.05 1.45
C GLY A 19 9.60 -4.92 2.48
N ILE A 20 9.79 -3.69 2.02
CA ILE A 20 9.69 -2.45 2.82
C ILE A 20 8.41 -1.66 2.52
N GLU A 21 7.42 -2.29 1.89
CA GLU A 21 6.14 -1.65 1.63
C GLU A 21 5.24 -1.68 2.87
N PRO A 22 4.49 -0.61 3.18
CA PRO A 22 3.37 -0.69 4.10
C PRO A 22 2.26 -1.57 3.52
N LEU A 23 1.26 -1.90 4.32
CA LEU A 23 0.07 -2.58 3.81
C LEU A 23 -0.57 -1.73 2.70
N TYR A 24 -0.99 -2.37 1.60
CA TYR A 24 -1.75 -1.68 0.58
C TYR A 24 -3.12 -1.24 1.10
N GLY A 25 -3.80 -2.14 1.82
CA GLY A 25 -5.06 -1.89 2.49
C GLY A 25 -5.32 -2.92 3.58
N VAL A 26 -6.15 -2.58 4.55
CA VAL A 26 -6.63 -3.52 5.56
C VAL A 26 -7.66 -4.49 4.96
N HIS A 27 -8.43 -4.00 3.99
CA HIS A 27 -9.31 -4.77 3.11
C HIS A 27 -8.73 -4.72 1.70
N GLU A 28 -8.58 -5.87 1.08
CA GLU A 28 -8.04 -6.00 -0.27
C GLU A 28 -9.01 -6.74 -1.17
N VAL A 29 -9.23 -6.18 -2.33
CA VAL A 29 -9.96 -6.81 -3.44
C VAL A 29 -8.95 -7.08 -4.55
N ARG A 30 -8.78 -8.35 -4.91
CA ARG A 30 -7.86 -8.77 -5.98
C ARG A 30 -8.64 -9.37 -7.13
N ARG A 31 -8.31 -8.91 -8.32
CA ARG A 31 -8.78 -9.54 -9.56
C ARG A 31 -7.67 -10.43 -10.09
N ILE A 32 -7.93 -11.72 -10.14
CA ILE A 32 -7.02 -12.71 -10.72
C ILE A 32 -7.52 -13.15 -12.10
N MET A 33 -6.78 -14.04 -12.75
CA MET A 33 -7.12 -14.57 -14.07
C MET A 33 -8.59 -15.00 -14.14
N ASP A 34 -9.22 -14.83 -15.29
CA ASP A 34 -10.62 -15.18 -15.58
C ASP A 34 -11.68 -14.37 -14.83
N GLY A 35 -11.30 -13.19 -14.31
CA GLY A 35 -12.24 -12.28 -13.67
C GLY A 35 -12.66 -12.67 -12.26
N ILE A 36 -12.02 -13.66 -11.66
CA ILE A 36 -12.27 -14.06 -10.27
C ILE A 36 -11.86 -12.91 -9.34
N VAL A 37 -12.80 -12.51 -8.47
CA VAL A 37 -12.58 -11.46 -7.47
C VAL A 37 -12.40 -12.12 -6.11
N LEU A 38 -11.22 -11.95 -5.52
CA LEU A 38 -10.91 -12.38 -4.17
C LEU A 38 -10.95 -11.17 -3.23
N THR A 39 -11.74 -11.28 -2.19
CA THR A 39 -11.82 -10.28 -1.12
C THR A 39 -11.24 -10.85 0.17
N SER A 40 -10.34 -10.11 0.81
CA SER A 40 -9.73 -10.54 2.05
C SER A 40 -9.50 -9.38 3.02
N LEU A 41 -9.63 -9.66 4.31
CA LEU A 41 -9.13 -8.78 5.37
C LEU A 41 -7.76 -9.25 5.81
N HIS A 42 -6.88 -8.32 6.13
CA HIS A 42 -5.54 -8.64 6.59
C HIS A 42 -5.57 -9.48 7.87
N ARG A 43 -4.92 -10.65 7.86
CA ARG A 43 -4.99 -11.65 8.96
C ARG A 43 -4.61 -11.09 10.32
N ALA A 44 -3.56 -10.26 10.39
CA ALA A 44 -3.13 -9.67 11.65
C ALA A 44 -4.17 -8.67 12.20
N PHE A 45 -4.87 -7.94 11.33
CA PHE A 45 -5.98 -7.07 11.72
C PHE A 45 -7.14 -7.89 12.28
N VAL A 46 -7.56 -8.95 11.58
CA VAL A 46 -8.63 -9.86 12.03
C VAL A 46 -8.33 -10.44 13.41
N ARG A 47 -7.08 -10.82 13.69
CA ARG A 47 -6.66 -11.34 15.00
C ARG A 47 -6.69 -10.29 16.12
N ARG A 48 -6.40 -9.02 15.80
CA ARG A 48 -6.32 -7.93 16.80
C ARG A 48 -7.59 -7.11 16.96
N ARG A 49 -8.56 -7.25 16.07
CA ARG A 49 -9.81 -6.48 16.08
C ARG A 49 -10.71 -6.68 17.31
N ARG A 50 -10.51 -7.73 18.11
CA ARG A 50 -11.36 -8.12 19.26
C ARG A 50 -12.86 -8.08 18.89
N ALA A 51 -13.71 -7.39 19.62
CA ALA A 51 -15.17 -7.35 19.45
C ALA A 51 -15.68 -6.41 18.31
N LEU A 52 -14.85 -6.04 17.31
CA LEU A 52 -15.32 -5.21 16.20
C LEU A 52 -16.22 -6.03 15.24
N ASP A 53 -17.37 -5.47 14.89
CA ASP A 53 -18.28 -6.06 13.90
C ASP A 53 -17.65 -6.01 12.49
N LEU A 54 -17.52 -7.22 11.88
CA LEU A 54 -16.88 -7.36 10.57
C LEU A 54 -17.72 -6.85 9.41
N ASP A 55 -19.03 -6.94 9.49
CA ASP A 55 -19.90 -6.60 8.37
C ASP A 55 -20.01 -5.07 8.26
N SER A 56 -20.11 -4.39 9.40
CA SER A 56 -19.99 -2.93 9.47
C SER A 56 -18.62 -2.44 8.98
N LEU A 57 -17.55 -3.13 9.35
CA LEU A 57 -16.19 -2.82 8.89
C LEU A 57 -16.02 -3.04 7.39
N ARG A 58 -16.51 -4.14 6.83
CA ARG A 58 -16.42 -4.41 5.39
C ARG A 58 -17.11 -3.33 4.58
N SER A 59 -18.31 -2.88 4.97
CA SER A 59 -19.03 -1.82 4.27
C SER A 59 -18.24 -0.49 4.27
N ASN A 60 -17.61 -0.13 5.38
CA ASN A 60 -16.79 1.07 5.48
C ASN A 60 -15.46 0.95 4.70
N LEU A 61 -14.85 -0.24 4.67
CA LEU A 61 -13.57 -0.48 4.01
C LEU A 61 -13.70 -0.72 2.49
N THR A 62 -14.91 -0.93 1.97
CA THR A 62 -15.13 -1.01 0.52
C THR A 62 -14.93 0.33 -0.19
N ALA A 63 -15.04 1.44 0.51
CA ALA A 63 -14.86 2.78 -0.05
C ALA A 63 -13.40 3.27 0.06
N HIS A 64 -12.67 2.86 1.10
CA HIS A 64 -11.31 3.32 1.37
C HIS A 64 -10.40 2.20 1.88
N PRO A 65 -9.15 2.10 1.40
CA PRO A 65 -8.19 1.07 1.86
C PRO A 65 -7.73 1.27 3.30
N SER A 66 -7.83 2.51 3.80
CA SER A 66 -7.38 2.96 5.11
C SER A 66 -8.47 2.89 6.16
N ILE A 67 -8.08 2.58 7.39
CA ILE A 67 -8.95 2.63 8.57
C ILE A 67 -8.78 3.93 9.38
N GLN A 68 -7.94 4.87 8.93
CA GLN A 68 -7.64 6.08 9.71
C GLN A 68 -8.86 6.97 9.96
N HIS A 69 -9.79 7.01 9.00
CA HIS A 69 -11.03 7.78 9.08
C HIS A 69 -12.16 7.08 9.87
N VAL A 70 -11.98 5.82 10.25
CA VAL A 70 -13.02 5.01 10.90
C VAL A 70 -12.96 5.20 12.42
N THR A 71 -13.75 6.14 12.95
CA THR A 71 -13.67 6.62 14.35
C THR A 71 -14.01 5.57 15.40
N HIS A 72 -14.85 4.57 15.07
CA HIS A 72 -15.20 3.48 16.00
C HIS A 72 -14.09 2.42 16.14
N ILE A 73 -13.04 2.47 15.30
CA ILE A 73 -11.86 1.64 15.47
C ILE A 73 -10.95 2.30 16.51
N PRO A 74 -10.50 1.57 17.55
CA PRO A 74 -9.58 2.10 18.54
C PRO A 74 -8.32 2.71 17.90
N GLU A 75 -7.87 3.84 18.42
CA GLU A 75 -6.69 4.56 17.90
C GLU A 75 -5.45 3.66 17.85
N GLU A 76 -5.26 2.82 18.86
CA GLU A 76 -4.16 1.86 18.91
C GLU A 76 -4.13 0.95 17.66
N LEU A 77 -5.29 0.46 17.21
CA LEU A 77 -5.39 -0.35 16.00
C LEU A 77 -5.14 0.51 14.75
N ARG A 78 -5.67 1.72 14.69
CA ARG A 78 -5.42 2.62 13.56
C ARG A 78 -3.93 2.92 13.40
N ARG A 79 -3.22 3.18 14.48
CA ARG A 79 -1.76 3.41 14.47
C ARG A 79 -0.95 2.20 14.02
N LEU A 80 -1.42 0.98 14.28
CA LEU A 80 -0.74 -0.25 13.86
C LEU A 80 -0.97 -0.60 12.38
N PHE A 81 -2.12 -0.22 11.82
CA PHE A 81 -2.52 -0.59 10.46
C PHE A 81 -2.57 0.63 9.54
N VAL A 82 -1.45 1.34 9.47
CA VAL A 82 -1.20 2.39 8.48
C VAL A 82 -1.02 1.76 7.11
N THR A 83 -1.74 2.27 6.11
CA THR A 83 -1.67 1.77 4.73
C THR A 83 -0.76 2.63 3.86
N ALA A 84 -0.45 2.14 2.65
CA ALA A 84 0.35 2.88 1.68
C ALA A 84 -0.27 4.24 1.29
N HIS A 85 -1.59 4.35 1.41
CA HIS A 85 -2.32 5.58 1.09
C HIS A 85 -2.30 6.62 2.24
N ASP A 86 -1.96 6.18 3.45
CA ASP A 86 -1.83 7.05 4.62
C ASP A 86 -0.44 7.68 4.72
N VAL A 87 0.52 7.16 3.96
CA VAL A 87 1.92 7.59 3.96
C VAL A 87 2.14 8.63 2.86
N SER A 88 2.75 9.76 3.19
CA SER A 88 3.05 10.79 2.19
C SER A 88 4.05 10.30 1.13
N PRO A 89 3.96 10.77 -0.12
CA PRO A 89 4.92 10.44 -1.18
C PRO A 89 6.37 10.70 -0.78
N GLU A 90 6.62 11.82 -0.10
CA GLU A 90 7.94 12.16 0.42
C GLU A 90 8.46 11.12 1.41
N HIS A 91 7.62 10.67 2.34
CA HIS A 91 8.02 9.65 3.33
C HIS A 91 8.32 8.31 2.66
N HIS A 92 7.55 7.91 1.65
CA HIS A 92 7.84 6.73 0.84
C HIS A 92 9.24 6.80 0.23
N VAL A 93 9.60 7.95 -0.41
CA VAL A 93 10.92 8.14 -1.03
C VAL A 93 12.03 8.13 0.01
N ARG A 94 11.85 8.82 1.14
CA ARG A 94 12.83 8.84 2.24
C ARG A 94 13.07 7.45 2.83
N MET A 95 12.03 6.66 3.01
CA MET A 95 12.14 5.28 3.46
C MET A 95 12.97 4.45 2.48
N GLN A 96 12.70 4.54 1.18
CA GLN A 96 13.49 3.87 0.16
C GLN A 96 14.96 4.29 0.20
N ALA A 97 15.24 5.58 0.34
CA ALA A 97 16.58 6.11 0.39
C ALA A 97 17.39 5.59 1.60
N VAL A 98 16.75 5.45 2.76
CA VAL A 98 17.40 4.86 3.95
C VAL A 98 17.88 3.44 3.66
N PHE A 99 17.04 2.58 3.07
CA PHE A 99 17.43 1.22 2.71
C PHE A 99 18.43 1.18 1.54
N GLN A 100 18.35 2.12 0.60
CA GLN A 100 19.28 2.18 -0.53
C GLN A 100 20.73 2.42 -0.08
N ARG A 101 20.96 3.11 1.02
CA ARG A 101 22.32 3.34 1.58
C ARG A 101 23.02 2.04 1.98
N TYR A 102 22.25 1.00 2.28
CA TYR A 102 22.75 -0.29 2.75
C TYR A 102 22.54 -1.43 1.75
N SER A 103 22.10 -1.10 0.53
CA SER A 103 21.84 -2.07 -0.55
C SER A 103 22.71 -1.78 -1.75
N ASP A 104 23.43 -2.79 -2.23
CA ASP A 104 24.32 -2.68 -3.40
C ASP A 104 23.54 -2.45 -4.69
N SER A 105 22.42 -3.13 -4.84
CA SER A 105 21.53 -3.05 -6.01
C SER A 105 20.29 -2.21 -5.73
N GLY A 106 19.29 -2.29 -6.61
CA GLY A 106 18.04 -1.55 -6.45
C GLY A 106 17.23 -1.98 -5.23
N VAL A 107 16.42 -1.06 -4.74
CA VAL A 107 15.44 -1.26 -3.67
C VAL A 107 14.05 -1.11 -4.27
N SER A 108 13.24 -2.17 -4.18
CA SER A 108 11.86 -2.12 -4.64
C SER A 108 10.99 -1.38 -3.63
N LYS A 109 10.41 -0.28 -4.11
CA LYS A 109 9.42 0.50 -3.35
C LYS A 109 8.51 1.27 -4.28
N THR A 110 7.20 1.22 -3.98
CA THR A 110 6.19 1.97 -4.72
C THR A 110 5.81 3.24 -3.96
N ILE A 111 5.78 4.35 -4.68
CA ILE A 111 5.22 5.61 -4.23
C ILE A 111 3.76 5.64 -4.66
N ASN A 112 2.86 5.40 -3.72
CA ASN A 112 1.42 5.40 -3.99
C ASN A 112 0.90 6.83 -3.95
N LEU A 113 0.26 7.25 -5.03
CA LEU A 113 -0.29 8.58 -5.22
C LEU A 113 -1.82 8.50 -5.42
N PRO A 114 -2.59 9.43 -4.86
CA PRO A 114 -4.03 9.50 -5.09
C PRO A 114 -4.36 9.83 -6.55
N ALA A 115 -5.60 9.59 -6.96
CA ALA A 115 -6.08 9.92 -8.30
C ALA A 115 -6.00 11.43 -8.62
N THR A 116 -6.01 12.27 -7.60
CA THR A 116 -5.90 13.73 -7.70
C THR A 116 -4.46 14.22 -7.88
N ALA A 117 -3.46 13.33 -7.73
CA ALA A 117 -2.07 13.73 -7.83
C ALA A 117 -1.73 14.34 -9.19
N THR A 118 -1.02 15.45 -9.16
CA THR A 118 -0.61 16.23 -10.30
C THR A 118 0.71 15.73 -10.93
N LYS A 119 0.99 16.15 -12.15
CA LYS A 119 2.29 15.89 -12.79
C LYS A 119 3.45 16.48 -12.00
N ALA A 120 3.24 17.62 -11.33
CA ALA A 120 4.27 18.26 -10.51
C ALA A 120 4.62 17.41 -9.27
N GLU A 121 3.65 16.81 -8.61
CA GLU A 121 3.88 15.92 -7.46
C GLU A 121 4.62 14.65 -7.87
N VAL A 122 4.27 14.07 -9.03
CA VAL A 122 5.02 12.94 -9.59
C VAL A 122 6.48 13.34 -9.89
N ALA A 123 6.69 14.50 -10.55
CA ALA A 123 8.04 15.00 -10.86
C ALA A 123 8.85 15.27 -9.58
N ALA A 124 8.21 15.83 -8.53
CA ALA A 124 8.84 16.07 -7.24
C ALA A 124 9.31 14.76 -6.58
N ALA A 125 8.53 13.68 -6.66
CA ALA A 125 8.93 12.38 -6.15
C ALA A 125 10.18 11.83 -6.86
N PHE A 126 10.25 11.93 -8.20
CA PHE A 126 11.43 11.52 -8.97
C PHE A 126 12.66 12.36 -8.64
N LEU A 127 12.49 13.68 -8.54
CA LEU A 127 13.59 14.60 -8.21
C LEU A 127 14.13 14.31 -6.80
N LEU A 128 13.24 14.12 -5.82
CA LEU A 128 13.63 13.79 -4.46
C LEU A 128 14.38 12.45 -4.40
N ALA A 129 13.89 11.43 -5.11
CA ALA A 129 14.56 10.13 -5.17
C ALA A 129 15.98 10.24 -5.74
N TYR A 130 16.16 11.01 -6.81
CA TYR A 130 17.46 11.30 -7.37
C TYR A 130 18.39 12.02 -6.37
N GLN A 131 17.90 13.08 -5.72
CA GLN A 131 18.66 13.85 -4.72
C GLN A 131 19.09 13.00 -3.53
N LEU A 132 18.29 12.01 -3.16
CA LEU A 132 18.57 11.10 -2.04
C LEU A 132 19.37 9.85 -2.43
N GLY A 133 19.79 9.73 -3.71
CA GLY A 133 20.63 8.65 -4.21
C GLY A 133 19.90 7.31 -4.40
N CYS A 134 18.59 7.32 -4.59
CA CYS A 134 17.87 6.12 -4.97
C CYS A 134 18.24 5.68 -6.38
N LYS A 135 18.45 4.38 -6.60
CA LYS A 135 18.84 3.82 -7.91
C LYS A 135 17.66 3.62 -8.87
N GLY A 136 16.46 3.72 -8.38
CA GLY A 136 15.22 3.63 -9.16
C GLY A 136 14.05 4.11 -8.35
N LEU A 137 12.91 4.32 -9.00
CA LEU A 137 11.67 4.71 -8.36
C LEU A 137 10.48 4.12 -9.12
N THR A 138 9.51 3.58 -8.40
CA THR A 138 8.23 3.18 -8.96
C THR A 138 7.13 4.09 -8.42
N VAL A 139 6.37 4.70 -9.32
CA VAL A 139 5.21 5.52 -8.98
C VAL A 139 3.94 4.79 -9.43
N PHE A 140 2.97 4.70 -8.56
CA PHE A 140 1.63 4.24 -8.88
C PHE A 140 0.61 5.31 -8.49
N ARG A 141 -0.06 5.87 -9.51
CA ARG A 141 -1.16 6.82 -9.31
C ARG A 141 -2.48 6.07 -9.48
N THR A 142 -3.35 6.18 -8.50
CA THR A 142 -4.69 5.57 -8.55
C THR A 142 -5.43 5.99 -9.81
N GLY A 143 -6.07 5.04 -10.48
CA GLY A 143 -6.81 5.29 -11.72
C GLY A 143 -5.94 5.47 -12.97
N SER A 144 -4.62 5.26 -12.91
CA SER A 144 -3.73 5.37 -14.08
C SER A 144 -3.82 4.18 -15.04
N ARG A 145 -4.46 3.09 -14.64
CA ARG A 145 -4.68 1.89 -15.47
C ARG A 145 -6.16 1.53 -15.47
N GLU A 146 -6.70 1.14 -16.62
CA GLU A 146 -8.08 0.68 -16.77
C GLU A 146 -8.38 -0.59 -15.94
N ARG A 147 -7.40 -1.48 -15.81
CA ARG A 147 -7.50 -2.69 -15.00
C ARG A 147 -6.44 -2.65 -13.91
N GLN A 148 -6.88 -2.39 -12.69
CA GLN A 148 -6.03 -2.49 -11.51
C GLN A 148 -6.14 -3.89 -10.91
N ILE A 149 -4.99 -4.49 -10.57
CA ILE A 149 -4.92 -5.81 -9.92
C ILE A 149 -5.42 -5.71 -8.47
N PHE A 150 -5.08 -4.60 -7.81
CA PHE A 150 -5.53 -4.29 -6.45
C PHE A 150 -6.51 -3.13 -6.49
N SER A 151 -7.62 -3.29 -5.79
CA SER A 151 -8.60 -2.23 -5.57
C SER A 151 -9.21 -2.36 -4.18
N CYS A 152 -9.86 -1.30 -3.71
CA CYS A 152 -10.55 -1.31 -2.42
C CYS A 152 -11.97 -1.85 -2.57
N SER A 153 -12.54 -1.76 -3.76
CA SER A 153 -13.90 -2.18 -4.10
C SER A 153 -13.93 -2.85 -5.46
N PRO A 154 -14.87 -3.81 -5.69
CA PRO A 154 -15.09 -4.38 -7.00
C PRO A 154 -15.46 -3.35 -8.09
N SER A 155 -16.06 -2.22 -7.69
CA SER A 155 -16.60 -1.19 -8.57
C SER A 155 -15.77 0.11 -8.62
N HIS A 156 -14.89 0.34 -7.63
CA HIS A 156 -14.13 1.59 -7.53
C HIS A 156 -12.64 1.32 -7.29
N PRO A 157 -11.74 1.90 -8.09
CA PRO A 157 -10.32 1.96 -7.77
C PRO A 157 -10.12 2.83 -6.51
N CYS A 158 -9.15 2.48 -5.70
CA CYS A 158 -8.78 3.26 -4.52
C CYS A 158 -8.27 4.65 -4.88
#